data_1169ab72505a0930622ddb1344e0e85e
#
_entry.id   1169ab72505a0930622ddb1344e0e85e
#
_cell.length_a   1.000
_cell.length_b   1.000
_cell.length_c   1.000
_cell.angle_alpha   90.00
_cell.angle_beta   90.00
_cell.angle_gamma   90.00
#
_symmetry.space_group_name_H-M   'P 1'
#
loop_
_entity.id
_entity.type
_entity.pdbx_description
1 polymer ?
#
loop_
_entity_poly.entity_id
_entity_poly.type
_entity_poly.pdbx_seq_one_letter_code
_entity_poly.pdbx_strand_id
1 'polypeptide(L)'
;MKVKPDLSFWKLWNISFGFFGVQIAYALQSANISRIFSTLGADPHSLSYFWILPPLAGIIVQPIVGAASDRTWTRFGRRIPYLFIGSLVAVLVMCLLPNAGSFGMAVSTAMIFGLVSLMFLDTSINMAMQPFKMMVGDMVNEKQKGLAYSIQSFLCNAGSLVGYLFPFIFAWVGISNTAPQGVIPDSVIYSFYIGAAILIYCVIYTTVKVKEMPPAEYAEYHGITEEQEHEKVNMLKLLVKAPKAFWTVGLVQFFCWFAFMFMWTYTNGSIAANVFDAPTVENTVNGITKVVLDTKSLQYQEAANWVGVLFAVQAIGSVLWAICIPMFKDRRFIYALSLVLGGIGFISTYFVHSPYMLFVSFLLIGCAWAAMLALPFTILTNALSGGHMGTYLGLFNGTICIPQIVAAALGGSILALFTPEGMLPPEINMLVTAGVMLIIGAACVYLIKETKGERA
;
A
#
# COMPACT_ATOMS: atom_id res chain seq x y z
N MET A 1 -11.09 25.30 -25.23
CA MET A 1 -11.36 23.96 -24.63
C MET A 1 -12.84 23.80 -24.42
N LYS A 2 -13.40 22.72 -24.90
CA LYS A 2 -14.80 22.35 -24.63
C LYS A 2 -14.91 21.85 -23.19
N VAL A 3 -15.98 22.19 -22.48
CA VAL A 3 -16.18 21.76 -21.10
C VAL A 3 -16.76 20.35 -21.11
N LYS A 4 -16.15 19.42 -20.34
CA LYS A 4 -16.68 18.06 -20.19
C LYS A 4 -18.08 18.10 -19.58
N PRO A 5 -19.02 17.25 -20.03
CA PRO A 5 -20.39 17.21 -19.50
C PRO A 5 -20.42 16.78 -18.04
N ASP A 6 -21.45 17.22 -17.32
CA ASP A 6 -21.69 16.76 -15.96
C ASP A 6 -22.10 15.27 -15.98
N LEU A 7 -21.48 14.48 -15.11
CA LEU A 7 -21.78 13.07 -14.94
C LEU A 7 -22.72 12.87 -13.75
N SER A 8 -23.67 11.94 -13.87
CA SER A 8 -24.50 11.54 -12.74
C SER A 8 -23.66 10.83 -11.65
N PHE A 9 -24.15 10.85 -10.41
CA PHE A 9 -23.49 10.16 -9.28
C PHE A 9 -23.15 8.70 -9.63
N TRP A 10 -24.04 7.96 -10.24
CA TRP A 10 -23.81 6.56 -10.61
C TRP A 10 -22.75 6.40 -11.70
N LYS A 11 -22.59 7.33 -12.61
CA LYS A 11 -21.49 7.32 -13.57
C LYS A 11 -20.16 7.56 -12.89
N LEU A 12 -20.08 8.49 -11.94
CA LEU A 12 -18.89 8.74 -11.13
C LEU A 12 -18.53 7.51 -10.29
N TRP A 13 -19.54 6.86 -9.67
CA TRP A 13 -19.37 5.61 -8.93
C TRP A 13 -18.80 4.49 -9.80
N ASN A 14 -19.38 4.27 -10.99
CA ASN A 14 -18.99 3.20 -11.89
C ASN A 14 -17.54 3.33 -12.37
N ILE A 15 -17.03 4.56 -12.57
CA ILE A 15 -15.62 4.80 -12.96
C ILE A 15 -14.65 4.22 -11.93
N SER A 16 -14.98 4.28 -10.65
CA SER A 16 -14.09 3.88 -9.57
C SER A 16 -14.48 2.54 -8.91
N PHE A 17 -15.61 1.92 -9.27
CA PHE A 17 -16.13 0.74 -8.57
C PHE A 17 -15.17 -0.47 -8.61
N GLY A 18 -14.50 -0.71 -9.74
CA GLY A 18 -13.50 -1.78 -9.85
C GLY A 18 -12.30 -1.58 -8.91
N PHE A 19 -12.03 -0.34 -8.49
CA PHE A 19 -10.96 -0.06 -7.56
C PHE A 19 -11.19 -0.64 -6.16
N PHE A 20 -12.46 -0.81 -5.76
CA PHE A 20 -12.82 -1.56 -4.54
C PHE A 20 -12.25 -2.98 -4.56
N GLY A 21 -12.42 -3.72 -5.66
CA GLY A 21 -11.87 -5.06 -5.81
C GLY A 21 -10.33 -5.09 -5.82
N VAL A 22 -9.70 -4.14 -6.51
CA VAL A 22 -8.23 -4.01 -6.54
C VAL A 22 -7.67 -3.75 -5.13
N GLN A 23 -8.37 -2.95 -4.32
CA GLN A 23 -7.94 -2.66 -2.96
C GLN A 23 -8.13 -3.85 -2.00
N ILE A 24 -9.12 -4.72 -2.24
CA ILE A 24 -9.21 -5.99 -1.51
C ILE A 24 -7.95 -6.84 -1.75
N ALA A 25 -7.52 -6.97 -3.02
CA ALA A 25 -6.31 -7.72 -3.36
C ALA A 25 -5.06 -7.13 -2.68
N TYR A 26 -4.91 -5.80 -2.74
CA TYR A 26 -3.80 -5.09 -2.11
C TYR A 26 -3.81 -5.25 -0.57
N ALA A 27 -4.98 -5.17 0.07
CA ALA A 27 -5.11 -5.34 1.52
C ALA A 27 -4.81 -6.77 1.97
N LEU A 28 -5.31 -7.79 1.25
CA LEU A 28 -5.00 -9.19 1.52
C LEU A 28 -3.50 -9.46 1.41
N GLN A 29 -2.85 -8.92 0.37
CA GLN A 29 -1.42 -8.99 0.21
C GLN A 29 -0.70 -8.30 1.38
N SER A 30 -1.00 -7.04 1.66
CA SER A 30 -0.31 -6.25 2.69
C SER A 30 -0.40 -6.88 4.09
N ALA A 31 -1.54 -7.46 4.44
CA ALA A 31 -1.76 -8.07 5.75
C ALA A 31 -1.14 -9.48 5.86
N ASN A 32 -1.00 -10.22 4.75
CA ASN A 32 -0.70 -11.65 4.81
C ASN A 32 0.66 -12.03 4.21
N ILE A 33 1.38 -11.16 3.52
CA ILE A 33 2.67 -11.51 2.91
C ILE A 33 3.67 -11.98 3.96
N SER A 34 3.85 -11.26 5.06
CA SER A 34 4.76 -11.66 6.14
C SER A 34 4.34 -13.01 6.73
N ARG A 35 3.03 -13.24 6.96
CA ARG A 35 2.48 -14.52 7.41
C ARG A 35 2.79 -15.66 6.43
N ILE A 36 2.54 -15.45 5.15
CA ILE A 36 2.74 -16.44 4.09
C ILE A 36 4.22 -16.85 4.03
N PHE A 37 5.13 -15.90 3.91
CA PHE A 37 6.55 -16.21 3.81
C PHE A 37 7.14 -16.80 5.10
N SER A 38 6.72 -16.32 6.27
CA SER A 38 7.13 -16.93 7.55
C SER A 38 6.63 -18.38 7.64
N THR A 39 5.40 -18.67 7.20
CA THR A 39 4.85 -20.04 7.17
C THR A 39 5.61 -20.92 6.19
N LEU A 40 6.07 -20.40 5.06
CA LEU A 40 6.92 -21.11 4.10
C LEU A 40 8.36 -21.32 4.60
N GLY A 41 8.75 -20.71 5.72
CA GLY A 41 10.06 -20.90 6.36
C GLY A 41 11.02 -19.73 6.21
N ALA A 42 10.55 -18.53 5.85
CA ALA A 42 11.39 -17.35 5.83
C ALA A 42 11.83 -16.95 7.24
N ASP A 43 13.12 -16.69 7.39
CA ASP A 43 13.71 -16.14 8.61
C ASP A 43 13.28 -14.65 8.77
N PRO A 44 12.95 -14.18 9.98
CA PRO A 44 12.61 -12.79 10.24
C PRO A 44 13.62 -11.77 9.70
N HIS A 45 14.93 -12.08 9.73
CA HIS A 45 15.97 -11.20 9.18
C HIS A 45 15.92 -11.10 7.65
N SER A 46 15.45 -12.14 6.96
CA SER A 46 15.31 -12.15 5.50
C SER A 46 13.92 -11.69 5.03
N LEU A 47 12.94 -11.64 5.94
CA LEU A 47 11.55 -11.33 5.61
C LEU A 47 11.40 -9.97 4.93
N SER A 48 12.18 -8.97 5.34
CA SER A 48 12.15 -7.63 4.76
C SER A 48 12.52 -7.60 3.27
N TYR A 49 13.36 -8.52 2.80
CA TYR A 49 13.75 -8.55 1.38
C TYR A 49 12.57 -8.85 0.45
N PHE A 50 11.58 -9.63 0.90
CA PHE A 50 10.39 -9.90 0.10
C PHE A 50 9.55 -8.62 -0.12
N TRP A 51 9.65 -7.67 0.79
CA TRP A 51 8.95 -6.38 0.71
C TRP A 51 9.61 -5.36 -0.22
N ILE A 52 10.74 -5.70 -0.87
CA ILE A 52 11.32 -4.85 -1.94
C ILE A 52 10.46 -4.89 -3.21
N LEU A 53 9.81 -6.01 -3.50
CA LEU A 53 9.07 -6.22 -4.75
C LEU A 53 7.89 -5.25 -4.94
N PRO A 54 7.00 -5.00 -3.97
CA PRO A 54 5.87 -4.10 -4.14
C PRO A 54 6.28 -2.69 -4.60
N PRO A 55 7.17 -1.96 -3.91
CA PRO A 55 7.58 -0.64 -4.34
C PRO A 55 8.41 -0.66 -5.62
N LEU A 56 9.19 -1.71 -5.88
CA LEU A 56 9.93 -1.86 -7.12
C LEU A 56 8.99 -2.03 -8.32
N ALA A 57 7.95 -2.86 -8.18
CA ALA A 57 6.89 -2.98 -9.17
C ALA A 57 6.18 -1.64 -9.39
N GLY A 58 5.86 -0.92 -8.32
CA GLY A 58 5.21 0.39 -8.40
C GLY A 58 6.02 1.43 -9.19
N ILE A 59 7.34 1.50 -8.96
CA ILE A 59 8.21 2.49 -9.62
C ILE A 59 8.46 2.18 -11.10
N ILE A 60 8.39 0.92 -11.49
CA ILE A 60 8.63 0.46 -12.86
C ILE A 60 7.32 0.38 -13.66
N VAL A 61 6.32 -0.32 -13.12
CA VAL A 61 5.11 -0.70 -13.86
C VAL A 61 4.18 0.49 -14.08
N GLN A 62 3.98 1.33 -13.07
CA GLN A 62 3.02 2.43 -13.19
C GLN A 62 3.36 3.43 -14.31
N PRO A 63 4.61 3.91 -14.47
CA PRO A 63 4.98 4.79 -15.59
C PRO A 63 4.86 4.10 -16.95
N ILE A 64 5.25 2.81 -17.04
CA ILE A 64 5.17 2.03 -18.29
C ILE A 64 3.71 1.89 -18.72
N VAL A 65 2.83 1.47 -17.81
CA VAL A 65 1.40 1.30 -18.09
C VAL A 65 0.73 2.64 -18.38
N GLY A 66 1.11 3.71 -17.67
CA GLY A 66 0.65 5.06 -17.95
C GLY A 66 0.96 5.46 -19.39
N ALA A 67 2.22 5.42 -19.77
CA ALA A 67 2.68 5.80 -21.12
C ALA A 67 2.12 4.87 -22.22
N ALA A 68 2.05 3.56 -21.97
CA ALA A 68 1.50 2.61 -22.93
C ALA A 68 0.00 2.84 -23.15
N SER A 69 -0.75 3.05 -22.08
CA SER A 69 -2.19 3.29 -22.15
C SER A 69 -2.55 4.63 -22.81
N ASP A 70 -1.66 5.63 -22.75
CA ASP A 70 -1.85 6.89 -23.48
C ASP A 70 -1.80 6.70 -25.01
N ARG A 71 -1.01 5.74 -25.49
CA ARG A 71 -0.81 5.45 -26.92
C ARG A 71 -1.71 4.36 -27.47
N THR A 72 -2.43 3.65 -26.60
CA THR A 72 -3.30 2.54 -26.99
C THR A 72 -4.73 3.03 -27.15
N TRP A 73 -5.39 2.58 -28.23
CA TRP A 73 -6.84 2.69 -28.38
C TRP A 73 -7.42 1.39 -28.86
N THR A 74 -8.42 0.88 -28.16
CA THR A 74 -9.15 -0.33 -28.52
C THR A 74 -10.65 -0.05 -28.53
N ARG A 75 -11.44 -1.03 -28.99
CA ARG A 75 -12.91 -0.95 -28.94
C ARG A 75 -13.48 -0.78 -27.51
N PHE A 76 -12.69 -1.10 -26.49
CA PHE A 76 -13.06 -0.95 -25.07
C PHE A 76 -12.57 0.36 -24.45
N GLY A 77 -11.73 1.10 -25.14
CA GLY A 77 -11.05 2.29 -24.67
C GLY A 77 -9.54 2.13 -24.62
N ARG A 78 -8.85 3.04 -23.96
CA ARG A 78 -7.40 3.05 -23.81
C ARG A 78 -6.92 2.57 -22.44
N ARG A 79 -7.67 2.84 -21.37
CA ARG A 79 -7.33 2.46 -19.97
C ARG A 79 -7.87 1.09 -19.60
N ILE A 80 -9.12 0.80 -20.00
CA ILE A 80 -9.84 -0.43 -19.66
C ILE A 80 -9.09 -1.72 -20.01
N PRO A 81 -8.42 -1.87 -21.15
CA PRO A 81 -7.67 -3.09 -21.46
C PRO A 81 -6.57 -3.41 -20.46
N TYR A 82 -5.81 -2.41 -20.02
CA TYR A 82 -4.75 -2.57 -19.02
C TYR A 82 -5.29 -2.94 -17.65
N LEU A 83 -6.36 -2.26 -17.24
CA LEU A 83 -7.11 -2.55 -16.03
C LEU A 83 -7.63 -3.99 -16.01
N PHE A 84 -8.24 -4.43 -17.10
CA PHE A 84 -8.82 -5.77 -17.21
C PHE A 84 -7.74 -6.86 -17.20
N ILE A 85 -6.70 -6.72 -18.03
CA ILE A 85 -5.59 -7.69 -18.11
C ILE A 85 -4.84 -7.75 -16.78
N GLY A 86 -4.50 -6.61 -16.17
CA GLY A 86 -3.86 -6.57 -14.86
C GLY A 86 -4.69 -7.28 -13.80
N SER A 87 -5.99 -7.01 -13.74
CA SER A 87 -6.88 -7.67 -12.78
C SER A 87 -7.05 -9.18 -13.04
N LEU A 88 -7.10 -9.61 -14.31
CA LEU A 88 -7.18 -11.03 -14.65
C LEU A 88 -5.93 -11.79 -14.18
N VAL A 89 -4.74 -11.24 -14.41
CA VAL A 89 -3.49 -11.84 -13.93
C VAL A 89 -3.44 -11.83 -12.41
N ALA A 90 -3.87 -10.73 -11.75
CA ALA A 90 -3.94 -10.65 -10.29
C ALA A 90 -4.83 -11.74 -9.71
N VAL A 91 -6.00 -11.99 -10.29
CA VAL A 91 -6.94 -13.06 -9.88
C VAL A 91 -6.28 -14.43 -9.94
N LEU A 92 -5.58 -14.74 -11.04
CA LEU A 92 -4.87 -16.02 -11.18
C LEU A 92 -3.80 -16.18 -10.11
N VAL A 93 -3.01 -15.13 -9.88
CA VAL A 93 -1.93 -15.17 -8.90
C VAL A 93 -2.46 -15.19 -7.46
N MET A 94 -3.55 -14.52 -7.17
CA MET A 94 -4.23 -14.60 -5.87
C MET A 94 -4.70 -16.03 -5.54
N CYS A 95 -5.00 -16.84 -6.55
CA CYS A 95 -5.30 -18.24 -6.36
C CYS A 95 -4.04 -19.12 -6.19
N LEU A 96 -2.91 -18.71 -6.74
CA LEU A 96 -1.66 -19.48 -6.70
C LEU A 96 -0.82 -19.22 -5.46
N LEU A 97 -0.64 -17.96 -5.08
CA LEU A 97 0.26 -17.52 -4.01
C LEU A 97 -0.02 -18.20 -2.66
N PRO A 98 -1.25 -18.24 -2.13
CA PRO A 98 -1.51 -18.87 -0.83
C PRO A 98 -1.40 -20.39 -0.88
N ASN A 99 -1.30 -21.01 -2.06
CA ASN A 99 -1.11 -22.45 -2.22
C ASN A 99 0.36 -22.85 -2.39
N ALA A 100 1.31 -21.92 -2.32
CA ALA A 100 2.73 -22.20 -2.54
C ALA A 100 3.27 -23.35 -1.69
N GLY A 101 2.81 -23.51 -0.44
CA GLY A 101 3.19 -24.60 0.44
C GLY A 101 2.45 -25.92 0.21
N SER A 102 1.35 -25.91 -0.56
CA SER A 102 0.47 -27.09 -0.75
C SER A 102 0.85 -27.98 -1.93
N PHE A 103 1.78 -27.53 -2.80
CA PHE A 103 2.16 -28.27 -4.01
C PHE A 103 3.20 -29.39 -3.78
N GLY A 104 3.52 -29.73 -2.53
CA GLY A 104 4.51 -30.77 -2.22
C GLY A 104 5.95 -30.42 -2.63
N MET A 105 6.25 -29.14 -2.87
CA MET A 105 7.57 -28.66 -3.23
C MET A 105 8.50 -28.61 -1.99
N ALA A 106 9.81 -28.72 -2.22
CA ALA A 106 10.78 -28.41 -1.19
C ALA A 106 10.65 -26.96 -0.73
N VAL A 107 10.97 -26.66 0.54
CA VAL A 107 10.83 -25.33 1.15
C VAL A 107 11.46 -24.22 0.29
N SER A 108 12.67 -24.43 -0.21
CA SER A 108 13.36 -23.46 -1.09
C SER A 108 12.60 -23.20 -2.39
N THR A 109 12.05 -24.24 -3.00
CA THR A 109 11.25 -24.13 -4.24
C THR A 109 9.91 -23.45 -3.97
N ALA A 110 9.24 -23.75 -2.86
CA ALA A 110 8.01 -23.11 -2.44
C ALA A 110 8.21 -21.60 -2.18
N MET A 111 9.34 -21.22 -1.57
CA MET A 111 9.71 -19.83 -1.35
C MET A 111 9.97 -19.09 -2.67
N ILE A 112 10.70 -19.69 -3.61
CA ILE A 112 10.94 -19.09 -4.95
C ILE A 112 9.62 -18.95 -5.69
N PHE A 113 8.76 -19.96 -5.67
CA PHE A 113 7.43 -19.91 -6.27
C PHE A 113 6.58 -18.79 -5.66
N GLY A 114 6.58 -18.67 -4.33
CA GLY A 114 5.89 -17.58 -3.63
C GLY A 114 6.43 -16.22 -4.02
N LEU A 115 7.75 -16.07 -4.11
CA LEU A 115 8.41 -14.81 -4.51
C LEU A 115 8.06 -14.40 -5.94
N VAL A 116 8.12 -15.35 -6.89
CA VAL A 116 7.73 -15.10 -8.29
C VAL A 116 6.24 -14.75 -8.37
N SER A 117 5.39 -15.48 -7.65
CA SER A 117 3.95 -15.19 -7.56
C SER A 117 3.71 -13.79 -7.00
N LEU A 118 4.40 -13.40 -5.92
CA LEU A 118 4.30 -12.05 -5.35
C LEU A 118 4.69 -10.97 -6.36
N MET A 119 5.77 -11.17 -7.09
CA MET A 119 6.22 -10.24 -8.14
C MET A 119 5.14 -10.05 -9.22
N PHE A 120 4.52 -11.14 -9.67
CA PHE A 120 3.42 -11.07 -10.64
C PHE A 120 2.17 -10.40 -10.04
N LEU A 121 1.86 -10.65 -8.78
CA LEU A 121 0.74 -10.02 -8.09
C LEU A 121 0.93 -8.51 -7.99
N ASP A 122 2.09 -8.06 -7.53
CA ASP A 122 2.42 -6.64 -7.43
C ASP A 122 2.38 -5.94 -8.79
N THR A 123 3.00 -6.55 -9.79
CA THR A 123 2.99 -6.05 -11.18
C THR A 123 1.54 -5.88 -11.66
N SER A 124 0.71 -6.89 -11.45
CA SER A 124 -0.68 -6.94 -11.90
C SER A 124 -1.57 -5.94 -11.18
N ILE A 125 -1.42 -5.81 -9.86
CA ILE A 125 -2.14 -4.83 -9.05
C ILE A 125 -1.76 -3.42 -9.50
N ASN A 126 -0.47 -3.12 -9.65
CA ASN A 126 -0.01 -1.81 -10.11
C ASN A 126 -0.49 -1.50 -11.53
N MET A 127 -0.51 -2.50 -12.42
CA MET A 127 -1.05 -2.38 -13.77
C MET A 127 -2.55 -2.06 -13.76
N ALA A 128 -3.32 -2.63 -12.83
CA ALA A 128 -4.76 -2.37 -12.69
C ALA A 128 -5.04 -1.02 -12.00
N MET A 129 -4.24 -0.64 -10.99
CA MET A 129 -4.44 0.59 -10.22
C MET A 129 -4.24 1.86 -11.02
N GLN A 130 -3.25 1.89 -11.91
CA GLN A 130 -2.89 3.09 -12.65
C GLN A 130 -4.02 3.62 -13.54
N PRO A 131 -4.74 2.79 -14.33
CA PRO A 131 -5.91 3.22 -15.09
C PRO A 131 -6.99 3.88 -14.23
N PHE A 132 -7.29 3.35 -13.04
CA PHE A 132 -8.30 3.94 -12.15
C PHE A 132 -7.95 5.36 -11.72
N LYS A 133 -6.68 5.61 -11.39
CA LYS A 133 -6.20 6.95 -11.03
C LYS A 133 -6.36 7.94 -12.18
N MET A 134 -6.14 7.46 -13.42
CA MET A 134 -6.15 8.28 -14.62
C MET A 134 -7.57 8.53 -15.16
N MET A 135 -8.47 7.53 -15.11
CA MET A 135 -9.83 7.65 -15.65
C MET A 135 -10.64 8.81 -15.04
N VAL A 136 -10.48 9.07 -13.74
CA VAL A 136 -11.14 10.21 -13.10
C VAL A 136 -10.66 11.53 -13.72
N GLY A 137 -9.35 11.68 -13.90
CA GLY A 137 -8.77 12.86 -14.56
C GLY A 137 -9.19 13.01 -16.01
N ASP A 138 -9.26 11.89 -16.74
CA ASP A 138 -9.59 11.86 -18.16
C ASP A 138 -11.07 12.18 -18.45
N MET A 139 -11.99 11.63 -17.64
CA MET A 139 -13.43 11.62 -17.94
C MET A 139 -14.25 12.64 -17.17
N VAL A 140 -13.78 13.10 -16.01
CA VAL A 140 -14.57 13.94 -15.10
C VAL A 140 -14.22 15.42 -15.31
N ASN A 141 -15.24 16.32 -15.30
CA ASN A 141 -15.03 17.75 -15.37
C ASN A 141 -14.45 18.31 -14.05
N GLU A 142 -13.86 19.52 -14.12
CA GLU A 142 -13.18 20.13 -12.96
C GLU A 142 -14.11 20.34 -11.76
N LYS A 143 -15.41 20.65 -11.99
CA LYS A 143 -16.38 20.87 -10.92
C LYS A 143 -16.68 19.61 -10.11
N GLN A 144 -16.65 18.44 -10.77
CA GLN A 144 -17.01 17.16 -10.17
C GLN A 144 -15.79 16.32 -9.76
N LYS A 145 -14.56 16.71 -10.10
CA LYS A 145 -13.33 15.96 -9.73
C LYS A 145 -13.23 15.71 -8.23
N GLY A 146 -13.54 16.71 -7.40
CA GLY A 146 -13.52 16.55 -5.95
C GLY A 146 -14.45 15.42 -5.46
N LEU A 147 -15.69 15.39 -5.97
CA LEU A 147 -16.65 14.34 -5.66
C LEU A 147 -16.18 12.97 -6.19
N ALA A 148 -15.65 12.92 -7.41
CA ALA A 148 -15.19 11.69 -8.04
C ALA A 148 -14.01 11.06 -7.26
N TYR A 149 -13.03 11.86 -6.85
CA TYR A 149 -11.92 11.40 -6.02
C TYR A 149 -12.36 11.01 -4.60
N SER A 150 -13.37 11.67 -4.05
CA SER A 150 -13.96 11.27 -2.77
C SER A 150 -14.64 9.90 -2.86
N ILE A 151 -15.41 9.64 -3.92
CA ILE A 151 -15.99 8.32 -4.20
C ILE A 151 -14.88 7.27 -4.37
N GLN A 152 -13.84 7.57 -5.14
CA GLN A 152 -12.70 6.68 -5.33
C GLN A 152 -11.99 6.36 -4.02
N SER A 153 -11.75 7.36 -3.18
CA SER A 153 -11.14 7.18 -1.87
C SER A 153 -12.01 6.34 -0.93
N PHE A 154 -13.33 6.57 -0.94
CA PHE A 154 -14.28 5.75 -0.18
C PHE A 154 -14.23 4.28 -0.60
N LEU A 155 -14.31 3.99 -1.91
CA LEU A 155 -14.25 2.62 -2.44
C LEU A 155 -12.90 1.95 -2.15
N CYS A 156 -11.80 2.71 -2.23
CA CYS A 156 -10.47 2.26 -1.88
C CYS A 156 -10.39 1.82 -0.41
N ASN A 157 -10.82 2.68 0.51
CA ASN A 157 -10.77 2.38 1.94
C ASN A 157 -11.75 1.26 2.33
N ALA A 158 -12.95 1.23 1.75
CA ALA A 158 -13.92 0.15 1.97
C ALA A 158 -13.37 -1.21 1.48
N GLY A 159 -12.73 -1.24 0.31
CA GLY A 159 -12.07 -2.44 -0.21
C GLY A 159 -10.95 -2.92 0.70
N SER A 160 -10.09 -2.01 1.15
CA SER A 160 -9.02 -2.33 2.09
C SER A 160 -9.55 -2.90 3.40
N LEU A 161 -10.59 -2.30 3.96
CA LEU A 161 -11.22 -2.76 5.20
C LEU A 161 -11.75 -4.20 5.06
N VAL A 162 -12.45 -4.49 3.98
CA VAL A 162 -12.97 -5.83 3.67
C VAL A 162 -11.83 -6.84 3.53
N GLY A 163 -10.79 -6.49 2.77
CA GLY A 163 -9.63 -7.36 2.56
C GLY A 163 -8.87 -7.69 3.85
N TYR A 164 -8.67 -6.69 4.72
CA TYR A 164 -8.01 -6.88 6.00
C TYR A 164 -8.77 -7.80 6.95
N LEU A 165 -10.10 -7.75 6.94
CA LEU A 165 -10.94 -8.51 7.85
C LEU A 165 -11.21 -9.95 7.39
N PHE A 166 -11.01 -10.29 6.12
CA PHE A 166 -11.40 -11.62 5.60
C PHE A 166 -10.80 -12.81 6.36
N PRO A 167 -9.49 -12.91 6.60
CA PRO A 167 -8.95 -14.06 7.33
C PRO A 167 -9.51 -14.21 8.74
N PHE A 168 -9.74 -13.07 9.43
CA PHE A 168 -10.35 -13.05 10.75
C PHE A 168 -11.80 -13.55 10.70
N ILE A 169 -12.61 -13.03 9.75
CA ILE A 169 -14.03 -13.41 9.60
C ILE A 169 -14.14 -14.90 9.27
N PHE A 170 -13.31 -15.42 8.37
CA PHE A 170 -13.37 -16.82 7.98
C PHE A 170 -12.93 -17.76 9.13
N ALA A 171 -11.92 -17.40 9.90
CA ALA A 171 -11.58 -18.13 11.11
C ALA A 171 -12.73 -18.10 12.15
N TRP A 172 -13.36 -16.94 12.31
CA TRP A 172 -14.49 -16.77 13.24
C TRP A 172 -15.73 -17.60 12.86
N VAL A 173 -16.02 -17.76 11.57
CA VAL A 173 -17.11 -18.63 11.10
C VAL A 173 -16.75 -20.12 11.05
N GLY A 174 -15.56 -20.50 11.55
CA GLY A 174 -15.16 -21.90 11.75
C GLY A 174 -14.33 -22.51 10.60
N ILE A 175 -13.82 -21.72 9.65
CA ILE A 175 -12.85 -22.20 8.68
C ILE A 175 -11.49 -22.38 9.38
N SER A 176 -10.80 -23.50 9.08
CA SER A 176 -9.56 -23.85 9.74
C SER A 176 -8.52 -22.72 9.66
N ASN A 177 -7.99 -22.34 10.84
CA ASN A 177 -6.95 -21.33 10.97
C ASN A 177 -5.58 -21.93 11.26
N THR A 178 -5.48 -23.25 11.28
CA THR A 178 -4.25 -24.02 11.46
C THR A 178 -4.04 -24.95 10.30
N ALA A 179 -2.78 -25.22 9.97
CA ALA A 179 -2.38 -26.10 8.88
C ALA A 179 -1.09 -26.84 9.22
N PRO A 180 -0.74 -27.94 8.49
CA PRO A 180 0.56 -28.59 8.59
C PRO A 180 1.72 -27.59 8.31
N GLN A 181 2.94 -28.01 8.68
CA GLN A 181 4.13 -27.19 8.46
C GLN A 181 4.31 -26.81 6.99
N GLY A 182 4.59 -25.53 6.74
CA GLY A 182 4.80 -25.01 5.40
C GLY A 182 3.53 -24.82 4.58
N VAL A 183 2.35 -25.11 5.15
CA VAL A 183 1.05 -24.94 4.48
C VAL A 183 0.31 -23.76 5.10
N ILE A 184 -0.25 -22.91 4.26
CA ILE A 184 -1.02 -21.75 4.69
C ILE A 184 -2.42 -22.21 5.12
N PRO A 185 -3.00 -21.68 6.22
CA PRO A 185 -4.32 -22.07 6.70
C PRO A 185 -5.44 -21.74 5.70
N ASP A 186 -6.49 -22.57 5.69
CA ASP A 186 -7.65 -22.41 4.80
C ASP A 186 -8.34 -21.07 4.95
N SER A 187 -8.37 -20.48 6.15
CA SER A 187 -8.91 -19.14 6.39
C SER A 187 -8.26 -18.07 5.51
N VAL A 188 -6.96 -18.18 5.28
CA VAL A 188 -6.20 -17.28 4.39
C VAL A 188 -6.44 -17.65 2.94
N ILE A 189 -6.36 -18.94 2.59
CA ILE A 189 -6.55 -19.42 1.21
C ILE A 189 -7.92 -18.98 0.68
N TYR A 190 -8.99 -19.22 1.43
CA TYR A 190 -10.34 -18.80 1.03
C TYR A 190 -10.51 -17.27 1.00
N SER A 191 -9.79 -16.53 1.86
CA SER A 191 -9.77 -15.07 1.79
C SER A 191 -9.25 -14.58 0.44
N PHE A 192 -8.17 -15.17 -0.05
CA PHE A 192 -7.62 -14.86 -1.36
C PHE A 192 -8.55 -15.27 -2.50
N TYR A 193 -9.20 -16.45 -2.41
CA TYR A 193 -10.14 -16.91 -3.45
C TYR A 193 -11.36 -16.01 -3.57
N ILE A 194 -11.98 -15.65 -2.44
CA ILE A 194 -13.15 -14.77 -2.43
C ILE A 194 -12.76 -13.35 -2.80
N GLY A 195 -11.60 -12.87 -2.32
CA GLY A 195 -11.04 -11.58 -2.75
C GLY A 195 -10.82 -11.53 -4.26
N ALA A 196 -10.29 -12.60 -4.86
CA ALA A 196 -10.12 -12.74 -6.31
C ALA A 196 -11.45 -12.72 -7.06
N ALA A 197 -12.48 -13.45 -6.55
CA ALA A 197 -13.81 -13.45 -7.13
C ALA A 197 -14.48 -12.06 -7.10
N ILE A 198 -14.33 -11.32 -6.00
CA ILE A 198 -14.82 -9.95 -5.89
C ILE A 198 -14.05 -9.01 -6.82
N LEU A 199 -12.72 -9.13 -6.88
CA LEU A 199 -11.90 -8.33 -7.79
C LEU A 199 -12.38 -8.46 -9.23
N ILE A 200 -12.50 -9.69 -9.75
CA ILE A 200 -12.89 -9.88 -11.16
C ILE A 200 -14.32 -9.41 -11.40
N TYR A 201 -15.23 -9.63 -10.46
CA TYR A 201 -16.60 -9.13 -10.54
C TYR A 201 -16.64 -7.60 -10.66
N CYS A 202 -15.95 -6.89 -9.76
CA CYS A 202 -15.89 -5.42 -9.74
C CYS A 202 -15.27 -4.86 -11.02
N VAL A 203 -14.23 -5.50 -11.53
CA VAL A 203 -13.55 -5.08 -12.75
C VAL A 203 -14.42 -5.33 -13.99
N ILE A 204 -15.06 -6.47 -14.11
CA ILE A 204 -16.02 -6.76 -15.19
C ILE A 204 -17.15 -5.72 -15.16
N TYR A 205 -17.69 -5.44 -13.97
CA TYR A 205 -18.75 -4.43 -13.80
C TYR A 205 -18.30 -3.07 -14.34
N THR A 206 -17.12 -2.59 -13.92
CA THR A 206 -16.57 -1.32 -14.41
C THR A 206 -16.33 -1.36 -15.92
N THR A 207 -15.75 -2.42 -16.44
CA THR A 207 -15.47 -2.57 -17.89
C THR A 207 -16.73 -2.50 -18.74
N VAL A 208 -17.84 -3.08 -18.26
CA VAL A 208 -19.13 -3.09 -18.97
C VAL A 208 -19.85 -1.74 -18.86
N LYS A 209 -19.76 -1.07 -17.70
CA LYS A 209 -20.53 0.15 -17.42
C LYS A 209 -19.83 1.43 -17.88
N VAL A 210 -18.51 1.43 -17.94
CA VAL A 210 -17.72 2.61 -18.30
C VAL A 210 -17.37 2.57 -19.78
N LYS A 211 -17.70 3.65 -20.49
CA LYS A 211 -17.27 3.87 -21.87
C LYS A 211 -16.33 5.06 -21.87
N GLU A 212 -15.08 4.82 -22.27
CA GLU A 212 -14.08 5.86 -22.41
C GLU A 212 -14.38 6.75 -23.64
N MET A 213 -13.89 8.00 -23.58
CA MET A 213 -14.03 8.95 -24.67
C MET A 213 -13.17 8.50 -25.87
N PRO A 214 -13.71 8.55 -27.11
CA PRO A 214 -12.91 8.33 -28.31
C PRO A 214 -11.74 9.31 -28.41
N PRO A 215 -10.63 8.97 -29.11
CA PRO A 215 -9.44 9.83 -29.20
C PRO A 215 -9.73 11.25 -29.71
N ALA A 216 -10.59 11.39 -30.69
CA ALA A 216 -10.96 12.71 -31.23
C ALA A 216 -11.68 13.57 -30.18
N GLU A 217 -12.62 12.98 -29.44
CA GLU A 217 -13.36 13.67 -28.36
C GLU A 217 -12.43 13.98 -27.18
N TYR A 218 -11.52 13.08 -26.86
CA TYR A 218 -10.50 13.27 -25.83
C TYR A 218 -9.59 14.47 -26.14
N ALA A 219 -9.07 14.56 -27.38
CA ALA A 219 -8.22 15.65 -27.83
C ALA A 219 -8.96 17.01 -27.78
N GLU A 220 -10.24 17.03 -28.15
CA GLU A 220 -11.09 18.24 -28.10
C GLU A 220 -11.26 18.78 -26.67
N TYR A 221 -11.48 17.87 -25.69
CA TYR A 221 -11.65 18.27 -24.28
C TYR A 221 -10.34 18.63 -23.57
N HIS A 222 -9.22 18.04 -23.97
CA HIS A 222 -7.92 18.25 -23.33
C HIS A 222 -7.05 19.29 -24.04
N GLY A 223 -7.49 19.78 -25.22
CA GLY A 223 -6.78 20.80 -26.00
C GLY A 223 -5.37 20.35 -26.42
N ILE A 224 -5.20 19.04 -26.69
CA ILE A 224 -3.92 18.47 -27.10
C ILE A 224 -3.69 18.85 -28.56
N THR A 225 -2.62 19.62 -28.82
CA THR A 225 -2.10 19.86 -30.16
C THR A 225 -1.03 18.82 -30.50
N GLU A 226 -0.91 18.45 -31.78
CA GLU A 226 0.08 17.46 -32.25
C GLU A 226 1.52 17.78 -31.85
N GLU A 227 1.84 19.09 -31.65
CA GLU A 227 3.17 19.53 -31.20
C GLU A 227 3.47 19.19 -29.73
N GLN A 228 2.47 19.09 -28.86
CA GLN A 228 2.64 18.78 -27.43
C GLN A 228 2.82 17.30 -27.16
N GLU A 229 2.42 16.41 -28.09
CA GLU A 229 2.61 14.96 -27.96
C GLU A 229 4.09 14.53 -28.08
N HIS A 230 4.97 15.38 -28.60
CA HIS A 230 6.35 15.03 -28.93
C HIS A 230 7.44 15.70 -28.09
N GLU A 231 7.10 16.55 -27.12
CA GLU A 231 8.12 17.18 -26.29
C GLU A 231 8.77 16.19 -25.33
N LYS A 232 10.02 15.83 -25.63
CA LYS A 232 10.83 14.96 -24.77
C LYS A 232 11.24 15.71 -23.51
N VAL A 233 10.50 15.54 -22.44
CA VAL A 233 10.82 16.11 -21.13
C VAL A 233 12.04 15.39 -20.54
N ASN A 234 13.12 16.12 -20.30
CA ASN A 234 14.28 15.57 -19.61
C ASN A 234 14.02 15.54 -18.09
N MET A 235 13.63 14.36 -17.57
CA MET A 235 13.27 14.17 -16.16
C MET A 235 14.40 14.54 -15.19
N LEU A 236 15.67 14.26 -15.52
CA LEU A 236 16.82 14.61 -14.68
C LEU A 236 16.96 16.14 -14.57
N LYS A 237 16.76 16.85 -15.67
CA LYS A 237 16.82 18.33 -15.68
C LYS A 237 15.70 18.95 -14.85
N LEU A 238 14.49 18.36 -14.89
CA LEU A 238 13.38 18.77 -14.04
C LEU A 238 13.65 18.50 -12.56
N LEU A 239 14.21 17.34 -12.24
CA LEU A 239 14.55 16.97 -10.86
C LEU A 239 15.54 17.95 -10.24
N VAL A 240 16.61 18.31 -10.98
CA VAL A 240 17.61 19.28 -10.53
C VAL A 240 17.00 20.68 -10.32
N LYS A 241 15.99 21.05 -11.13
CA LYS A 241 15.28 22.34 -11.02
C LYS A 241 14.06 22.29 -10.09
N ALA A 242 13.82 21.17 -9.41
CA ALA A 242 12.68 21.01 -8.53
C ALA A 242 12.70 22.04 -7.39
N PRO A 243 11.54 22.61 -7.01
CA PRO A 243 11.45 23.59 -5.94
C PRO A 243 11.91 22.98 -4.60
N LYS A 244 12.36 23.84 -3.67
CA LYS A 244 12.80 23.39 -2.35
C LYS A 244 11.74 22.58 -1.60
N ALA A 245 10.46 22.91 -1.80
CA ALA A 245 9.34 22.16 -1.24
C ALA A 245 9.34 20.68 -1.68
N PHE A 246 9.69 20.38 -2.93
CA PHE A 246 9.80 19.01 -3.43
C PHE A 246 10.76 18.17 -2.57
N TRP A 247 11.94 18.70 -2.27
CA TRP A 247 12.97 17.99 -1.51
C TRP A 247 12.66 17.92 -0.01
N THR A 248 12.13 19.00 0.57
CA THR A 248 11.79 19.02 2.01
C THR A 248 10.59 18.14 2.32
N VAL A 249 9.56 18.14 1.46
CA VAL A 249 8.42 17.22 1.58
C VAL A 249 8.87 15.78 1.30
N GLY A 250 9.74 15.58 0.30
CA GLY A 250 10.34 14.28 0.01
C GLY A 250 11.12 13.69 1.18
N LEU A 251 11.84 14.54 1.94
CA LEU A 251 12.55 14.11 3.15
C LEU A 251 11.57 13.63 4.24
N VAL A 252 10.48 14.35 4.47
CA VAL A 252 9.43 13.90 5.42
C VAL A 252 8.84 12.56 4.96
N GLN A 253 8.53 12.45 3.67
CA GLN A 253 8.01 11.21 3.08
C GLN A 253 8.97 10.03 3.22
N PHE A 254 10.29 10.29 3.16
CA PHE A 254 11.29 9.25 3.39
C PHE A 254 11.09 8.58 4.76
N PHE A 255 10.97 9.35 5.82
CA PHE A 255 10.77 8.81 7.17
C PHE A 255 9.40 8.14 7.33
N CYS A 256 8.35 8.70 6.73
CA CYS A 256 7.02 8.14 6.78
C CYS A 256 6.95 6.76 6.12
N TRP A 257 7.38 6.65 4.87
CA TRP A 257 7.30 5.38 4.12
C TRP A 257 8.27 4.34 4.64
N PHE A 258 9.42 4.75 5.18
CA PHE A 258 10.33 3.86 5.90
C PHE A 258 9.62 3.21 7.10
N ALA A 259 8.94 4.02 7.92
CA ALA A 259 8.22 3.54 9.10
C ALA A 259 7.09 2.56 8.75
N PHE A 260 6.27 2.89 7.76
CA PHE A 260 5.16 2.02 7.35
C PHE A 260 5.63 0.73 6.69
N MET A 261 6.80 0.72 6.03
CA MET A 261 7.39 -0.52 5.54
C MET A 261 7.71 -1.48 6.69
N PHE A 262 8.23 -1.00 7.80
CA PHE A 262 8.46 -1.81 9.00
C PHE A 262 7.16 -2.31 9.63
N MET A 263 6.10 -1.50 9.60
CA MET A 263 4.78 -1.94 10.03
C MET A 263 4.33 -3.18 9.26
N TRP A 264 4.33 -3.12 7.94
CA TRP A 264 3.88 -4.25 7.12
C TRP A 264 4.76 -5.49 7.28
N THR A 265 6.06 -5.29 7.45
CA THR A 265 7.02 -6.40 7.54
C THR A 265 6.95 -7.10 8.89
N TYR A 266 6.95 -6.35 9.99
CA TYR A 266 7.25 -6.89 11.33
C TYR A 266 6.08 -6.94 12.31
N THR A 267 4.90 -6.39 11.96
CA THR A 267 3.75 -6.39 12.90
C THR A 267 3.32 -7.82 13.24
N ASN A 268 3.34 -8.75 12.30
CA ASN A 268 2.91 -10.12 12.54
C ASN A 268 3.77 -10.82 13.61
N GLY A 269 5.08 -10.85 13.42
CA GLY A 269 6.00 -11.46 14.40
C GLY A 269 5.99 -10.72 15.74
N SER A 270 5.91 -9.38 15.73
CA SER A 270 5.81 -8.57 16.95
C SER A 270 4.60 -8.93 17.79
N ILE A 271 3.41 -9.03 17.19
CA ILE A 271 2.18 -9.35 17.90
C ILE A 271 2.16 -10.81 18.33
N ALA A 272 2.61 -11.72 17.46
CA ALA A 272 2.68 -13.14 17.80
C ALA A 272 3.55 -13.39 19.02
N ALA A 273 4.71 -12.75 19.10
CA ALA A 273 5.63 -12.92 20.24
C ALA A 273 5.16 -12.20 21.51
N ASN A 274 4.70 -10.93 21.40
CA ASN A 274 4.54 -10.08 22.59
C ASN A 274 3.09 -10.00 23.12
N VAL A 275 2.11 -10.44 22.34
CA VAL A 275 0.69 -10.33 22.71
C VAL A 275 0.02 -11.69 22.79
N PHE A 276 0.40 -12.62 21.93
CA PHE A 276 -0.18 -13.97 21.88
C PHE A 276 0.74 -15.05 22.45
N ASP A 277 1.95 -14.71 22.91
CA ASP A 277 2.93 -15.64 23.50
C ASP A 277 3.12 -16.89 22.61
N ALA A 278 3.25 -16.69 21.30
CA ALA A 278 3.40 -17.77 20.36
C ALA A 278 4.69 -18.57 20.67
N PRO A 279 4.63 -19.91 20.71
CA PRO A 279 5.77 -20.74 21.03
C PRO A 279 6.88 -20.59 20.00
N THR A 280 8.12 -20.89 20.42
CA THR A 280 9.30 -20.85 19.57
C THR A 280 9.80 -22.25 19.26
N VAL A 281 10.44 -22.40 18.11
CA VAL A 281 11.11 -23.63 17.66
C VAL A 281 12.52 -23.33 17.18
N GLU A 282 13.40 -24.29 17.32
CA GLU A 282 14.73 -24.23 16.72
C GLU A 282 14.66 -24.69 15.27
N ASN A 283 15.13 -23.84 14.37
CA ASN A 283 15.23 -24.15 12.94
C ASN A 283 16.70 -24.15 12.53
N THR A 284 17.18 -25.30 12.03
CA THR A 284 18.56 -25.45 11.55
C THR A 284 18.57 -25.42 10.04
N VAL A 285 19.16 -24.37 9.48
CA VAL A 285 19.36 -24.21 8.04
C VAL A 285 20.85 -24.04 7.76
N ASN A 286 21.40 -24.87 6.89
CA ASN A 286 22.82 -24.87 6.52
C ASN A 286 23.79 -24.96 7.72
N GLY A 287 23.42 -25.75 8.77
CA GLY A 287 24.26 -25.93 9.99
C GLY A 287 24.17 -24.75 10.97
N ILE A 288 23.36 -23.72 10.72
CA ILE A 288 23.12 -22.64 11.66
C ILE A 288 21.74 -22.86 12.30
N THR A 289 21.72 -23.00 13.61
CA THR A 289 20.47 -23.13 14.39
C THR A 289 20.00 -21.75 14.81
N LYS A 290 18.76 -21.40 14.45
CA LYS A 290 18.09 -20.15 14.83
C LYS A 290 16.80 -20.44 15.57
N VAL A 291 16.50 -19.61 16.57
CA VAL A 291 15.20 -19.62 17.25
C VAL A 291 14.23 -18.79 16.45
N VAL A 292 13.10 -19.36 16.08
CA VAL A 292 12.02 -18.70 15.32
C VAL A 292 10.66 -19.02 15.96
N LEU A 293 9.64 -18.23 15.65
CA LEU A 293 8.27 -18.50 16.08
C LEU A 293 7.74 -19.78 15.41
N ASP A 294 6.99 -20.59 16.17
CA ASP A 294 6.26 -21.73 15.61
C ASP A 294 5.04 -21.27 14.83
N THR A 295 5.20 -21.19 13.52
CA THR A 295 4.14 -20.74 12.59
C THR A 295 2.95 -21.71 12.52
N LYS A 296 3.05 -22.94 13.07
CA LYS A 296 1.94 -23.89 13.16
C LYS A 296 1.05 -23.64 14.36
N SER A 297 1.57 -22.96 15.38
CA SER A 297 0.84 -22.75 16.63
C SER A 297 -0.44 -21.95 16.37
N LEU A 298 -1.49 -22.28 17.14
CA LEU A 298 -2.74 -21.54 17.07
C LEU A 298 -2.52 -20.05 17.42
N GLN A 299 -1.66 -19.79 18.40
CA GLN A 299 -1.33 -18.44 18.86
C GLN A 299 -0.72 -17.59 17.74
N TYR A 300 0.22 -18.16 16.95
CA TYR A 300 0.78 -17.46 15.80
C TYR A 300 -0.28 -17.14 14.73
N GLN A 301 -1.15 -18.10 14.44
CA GLN A 301 -2.17 -17.94 13.42
C GLN A 301 -3.29 -16.98 13.84
N GLU A 302 -3.66 -16.98 15.13
CA GLU A 302 -4.56 -15.99 15.69
C GLU A 302 -3.96 -14.60 15.65
N ALA A 303 -2.70 -14.44 16.06
CA ALA A 303 -1.98 -13.15 15.95
C ALA A 303 -1.99 -12.63 14.52
N ALA A 304 -1.74 -13.48 13.54
CA ALA A 304 -1.74 -13.11 12.13
C ALA A 304 -3.12 -12.63 11.64
N ASN A 305 -4.22 -13.22 12.13
CA ASN A 305 -5.57 -12.72 11.84
C ASN A 305 -5.82 -11.35 12.51
N TRP A 306 -5.32 -11.17 13.74
CA TRP A 306 -5.42 -9.89 14.43
C TRP A 306 -4.64 -8.76 13.75
N VAL A 307 -3.56 -9.06 13.01
CA VAL A 307 -2.88 -8.07 12.16
C VAL A 307 -3.86 -7.43 11.18
N GLY A 308 -4.70 -8.23 10.52
CA GLY A 308 -5.73 -7.70 9.62
C GLY A 308 -6.73 -6.79 10.34
N VAL A 309 -7.18 -7.19 11.54
CA VAL A 309 -8.08 -6.37 12.38
C VAL A 309 -7.42 -5.05 12.76
N LEU A 310 -6.14 -5.07 13.15
CA LEU A 310 -5.41 -3.86 13.54
C LEU A 310 -5.17 -2.93 12.34
N PHE A 311 -4.89 -3.46 11.16
CA PHE A 311 -4.80 -2.64 9.94
C PHE A 311 -6.16 -2.05 9.55
N ALA A 312 -7.27 -2.76 9.79
CA ALA A 312 -8.60 -2.22 9.64
C ALA A 312 -8.86 -1.06 10.62
N VAL A 313 -8.47 -1.21 11.89
CA VAL A 313 -8.56 -0.15 12.91
C VAL A 313 -7.70 1.05 12.52
N GLN A 314 -6.49 0.83 12.02
CA GLN A 314 -5.63 1.89 11.49
C GLN A 314 -6.29 2.64 10.32
N ALA A 315 -6.94 1.93 9.41
CA ALA A 315 -7.68 2.54 8.29
C ALA A 315 -8.87 3.39 8.80
N ILE A 316 -9.62 2.89 9.79
CA ILE A 316 -10.69 3.67 10.44
C ILE A 316 -10.13 4.94 11.10
N GLY A 317 -9.04 4.80 11.85
CA GLY A 317 -8.36 5.95 12.47
C GLY A 317 -7.93 6.99 11.43
N SER A 318 -7.43 6.54 10.28
CA SER A 318 -7.06 7.40 9.15
C SER A 318 -8.27 8.19 8.60
N VAL A 319 -9.40 7.53 8.38
CA VAL A 319 -10.62 8.19 7.89
C VAL A 319 -11.13 9.23 8.88
N LEU A 320 -11.19 8.87 10.16
CA LEU A 320 -11.62 9.80 11.21
C LEU A 320 -10.70 11.02 11.32
N TRP A 321 -9.39 10.80 11.27
CA TRP A 321 -8.41 11.89 11.35
C TRP A 321 -8.40 12.77 10.10
N ALA A 322 -8.64 12.20 8.92
CA ALA A 322 -8.76 12.97 7.68
C ALA A 322 -9.86 14.02 7.73
N ILE A 323 -10.94 13.77 8.50
CA ILE A 323 -12.01 14.75 8.76
C ILE A 323 -11.51 15.90 9.66
N CYS A 324 -10.59 15.60 10.56
CA CYS A 324 -10.04 16.59 11.48
C CYS A 324 -8.96 17.50 10.85
N ILE A 325 -8.19 16.98 9.89
CA ILE A 325 -7.07 17.70 9.24
C ILE A 325 -7.47 19.10 8.74
N PRO A 326 -8.59 19.28 8.00
CA PRO A 326 -8.99 20.59 7.48
C PRO A 326 -9.39 21.62 8.54
N MET A 327 -9.66 21.17 9.79
CA MET A 327 -10.04 22.06 10.90
C MET A 327 -8.85 22.89 11.40
N PHE A 328 -7.62 22.50 11.07
CA PHE A 328 -6.40 23.18 11.50
C PHE A 328 -5.91 24.15 10.42
N LYS A 329 -5.65 25.40 10.81
CA LYS A 329 -5.17 26.44 9.91
C LYS A 329 -3.70 26.27 9.53
N ASP A 330 -2.87 25.74 10.42
CA ASP A 330 -1.43 25.53 10.18
C ASP A 330 -1.19 24.09 9.68
N ARG A 331 -0.93 23.97 8.40
CA ARG A 331 -0.68 22.66 7.74
C ARG A 331 0.59 21.97 8.26
N ARG A 332 1.62 22.72 8.64
CA ARG A 332 2.85 22.14 9.18
C ARG A 332 2.61 21.60 10.57
N PHE A 333 1.90 22.37 11.41
CA PHE A 333 1.55 21.94 12.76
C PHE A 333 0.74 20.63 12.72
N ILE A 334 -0.35 20.57 11.93
CA ILE A 334 -1.19 19.36 11.87
C ILE A 334 -0.44 18.18 11.27
N TYR A 335 0.46 18.42 10.29
CA TYR A 335 1.29 17.36 9.74
C TYR A 335 2.26 16.80 10.78
N ALA A 336 3.01 17.66 11.47
CA ALA A 336 3.91 17.26 12.54
C ALA A 336 3.18 16.55 13.68
N LEU A 337 2.05 17.10 14.15
CA LEU A 337 1.21 16.49 15.18
C LEU A 337 0.75 15.08 14.77
N SER A 338 0.27 14.92 13.55
CA SER A 338 -0.17 13.61 13.03
C SER A 338 0.94 12.58 13.05
N LEU A 339 2.16 12.96 12.65
CA LEU A 339 3.32 12.06 12.66
C LEU A 339 3.77 11.73 14.08
N VAL A 340 3.71 12.68 15.00
CA VAL A 340 3.99 12.42 16.45
C VAL A 340 2.98 11.45 17.03
N LEU A 341 1.68 11.63 16.75
CA LEU A 341 0.63 10.71 17.22
C LEU A 341 0.88 9.30 16.67
N GLY A 342 1.19 9.16 15.38
CA GLY A 342 1.54 7.87 14.79
C GLY A 342 2.81 7.27 15.37
N GLY A 343 3.82 8.09 15.65
CA GLY A 343 5.06 7.68 16.32
C GLY A 343 4.81 7.15 17.72
N ILE A 344 3.99 7.84 18.51
CA ILE A 344 3.53 7.38 19.83
C ILE A 344 2.74 6.07 19.68
N GLY A 345 1.86 5.96 18.67
CA GLY A 345 1.13 4.73 18.37
C GLY A 345 2.06 3.54 18.16
N PHE A 346 3.11 3.68 17.34
CA PHE A 346 4.09 2.61 17.12
C PHE A 346 4.88 2.28 18.39
N ILE A 347 5.39 3.26 19.12
CA ILE A 347 6.17 3.06 20.35
C ILE A 347 5.31 2.41 21.43
N SER A 348 4.03 2.78 21.53
CA SER A 348 3.12 2.20 22.53
C SER A 348 2.89 0.70 22.36
N THR A 349 3.07 0.14 21.15
CA THR A 349 2.94 -1.31 20.92
C THR A 349 3.90 -2.14 21.78
N TYR A 350 5.06 -1.57 22.14
CA TYR A 350 6.03 -2.23 23.02
C TYR A 350 5.50 -2.48 24.43
N PHE A 351 4.64 -1.61 24.93
CA PHE A 351 4.11 -1.65 26.30
C PHE A 351 2.75 -2.35 26.38
N VAL A 352 2.12 -2.62 25.26
CA VAL A 352 0.77 -3.19 25.18
C VAL A 352 0.82 -4.68 24.90
N HIS A 353 0.29 -5.48 25.84
CA HIS A 353 0.22 -6.94 25.77
C HIS A 353 -1.22 -7.45 25.59
N SER A 354 -2.17 -6.59 25.29
CA SER A 354 -3.56 -6.96 25.01
C SER A 354 -3.95 -6.59 23.59
N PRO A 355 -4.53 -7.53 22.80
CA PRO A 355 -4.92 -7.24 21.42
C PRO A 355 -5.94 -6.10 21.31
N TYR A 356 -6.85 -5.95 22.29
CA TYR A 356 -7.85 -4.88 22.30
C TYR A 356 -7.25 -3.50 22.61
N MET A 357 -6.23 -3.44 23.47
CA MET A 357 -5.55 -2.17 23.76
C MET A 357 -4.71 -1.68 22.57
N LEU A 358 -4.25 -2.59 21.70
CA LEU A 358 -3.57 -2.23 20.45
C LEU A 358 -4.47 -1.42 19.51
N PHE A 359 -5.80 -1.45 19.68
CA PHE A 359 -6.70 -0.58 18.91
C PHE A 359 -6.34 0.90 19.07
N VAL A 360 -6.00 1.33 20.29
CA VAL A 360 -5.58 2.72 20.52
C VAL A 360 -4.28 3.02 19.78
N SER A 361 -3.30 2.12 19.86
CA SER A 361 -2.03 2.25 19.15
C SER A 361 -2.25 2.39 17.63
N PHE A 362 -3.09 1.54 17.04
CA PHE A 362 -3.34 1.54 15.59
C PHE A 362 -4.25 2.67 15.13
N LEU A 363 -5.17 3.17 15.97
CA LEU A 363 -5.89 4.41 15.69
C LEU A 363 -4.93 5.61 15.59
N LEU A 364 -3.96 5.71 16.51
CA LEU A 364 -2.93 6.76 16.46
C LEU A 364 -2.03 6.63 15.21
N ILE A 365 -1.63 5.41 14.83
CA ILE A 365 -0.89 5.15 13.59
C ILE A 365 -1.71 5.61 12.38
N GLY A 366 -3.04 5.44 12.42
CA GLY A 366 -3.97 5.92 11.41
C GLY A 366 -3.91 7.43 11.20
N CYS A 367 -3.63 8.22 12.24
CA CYS A 367 -3.47 9.67 12.13
C CYS A 367 -2.27 10.04 11.24
N ALA A 368 -1.14 9.36 11.41
CA ALA A 368 0.03 9.56 10.54
C ALA A 368 -0.26 9.14 9.10
N TRP A 369 -0.95 8.01 8.91
CA TRP A 369 -1.33 7.52 7.59
C TRP A 369 -2.18 8.53 6.82
N ALA A 370 -3.22 9.11 7.46
CA ALA A 370 -4.05 10.15 6.86
C ALA A 370 -3.24 11.36 6.40
N ALA A 371 -2.36 11.85 7.27
CA ALA A 371 -1.58 13.05 7.01
C ALA A 371 -0.54 12.84 5.90
N MET A 372 0.18 11.71 5.92
CA MET A 372 1.21 11.42 4.92
C MET A 372 0.66 11.16 3.52
N LEU A 373 -0.61 10.79 3.39
CA LEU A 373 -1.25 10.63 2.09
C LEU A 373 -1.84 11.94 1.53
N ALA A 374 -2.30 12.85 2.39
CA ALA A 374 -3.02 14.05 1.97
C ALA A 374 -2.11 15.29 1.88
N LEU A 375 -1.34 15.57 2.92
CA LEU A 375 -0.63 16.85 3.06
C LEU A 375 0.56 17.03 2.11
N PRO A 376 1.39 16.01 1.81
CA PRO A 376 2.50 16.15 0.88
C PRO A 376 2.07 16.59 -0.51
N PHE A 377 1.02 15.97 -1.04
CA PHE A 377 0.49 16.33 -2.35
C PHE A 377 -0.12 17.73 -2.36
N THR A 378 -0.82 18.11 -1.29
CA THR A 378 -1.38 19.47 -1.15
C THR A 378 -0.27 20.50 -1.11
N ILE A 379 0.79 20.30 -0.31
CA ILE A 379 1.91 21.23 -0.20
C ILE A 379 2.67 21.31 -1.52
N LEU A 380 2.92 20.16 -2.15
CA LEU A 380 3.68 20.08 -3.39
C LEU A 380 2.94 20.75 -4.56
N THR A 381 1.64 20.46 -4.75
CA THR A 381 0.86 21.03 -5.84
C THR A 381 0.75 22.56 -5.73
N ASN A 382 0.72 23.08 -4.52
CA ASN A 382 0.73 24.54 -4.30
C ASN A 382 2.10 25.19 -4.57
N ALA A 383 3.19 24.43 -4.42
CA ALA A 383 4.55 24.92 -4.68
C ALA A 383 4.97 24.77 -6.16
N LEU A 384 4.24 23.96 -6.93
CA LEU A 384 4.52 23.73 -8.34
C LEU A 384 3.69 24.71 -9.19
N SER A 385 4.36 25.69 -9.80
CA SER A 385 3.78 26.57 -10.81
C SER A 385 4.30 26.17 -12.20
N GLY A 386 3.40 25.94 -13.17
CA GLY A 386 3.77 25.73 -14.58
C GLY A 386 3.37 24.40 -15.20
N GLY A 387 3.69 24.22 -16.49
CA GLY A 387 3.18 23.16 -17.38
C GLY A 387 3.64 21.73 -17.13
N HIS A 388 4.48 21.44 -16.11
CA HIS A 388 5.05 20.13 -15.87
C HIS A 388 4.59 19.48 -14.54
N MET A 389 3.44 19.91 -14.01
CA MET A 389 2.92 19.41 -12.72
C MET A 389 2.77 17.89 -12.69
N GLY A 390 2.21 17.29 -13.74
CA GLY A 390 2.05 15.83 -13.82
C GLY A 390 3.39 15.08 -13.78
N THR A 391 4.41 15.59 -14.45
CA THR A 391 5.76 15.01 -14.44
C THR A 391 6.40 15.13 -13.06
N TYR A 392 6.26 16.26 -12.36
CA TYR A 392 6.75 16.41 -11.00
C TYR A 392 6.05 15.47 -10.02
N LEU A 393 4.74 15.30 -10.14
CA LEU A 393 3.99 14.33 -9.31
C LEU A 393 4.42 12.90 -9.59
N GLY A 394 4.72 12.56 -10.85
CA GLY A 394 5.30 11.27 -11.22
C GLY A 394 6.68 11.05 -10.60
N LEU A 395 7.57 12.05 -10.67
CA LEU A 395 8.89 11.99 -10.02
C LEU A 395 8.77 11.91 -8.49
N PHE A 396 7.75 12.56 -7.91
CA PHE A 396 7.49 12.52 -6.47
C PHE A 396 7.07 11.12 -5.99
N ASN A 397 6.53 10.26 -6.86
CA ASN A 397 6.31 8.84 -6.51
C ASN A 397 7.61 8.12 -6.11
N GLY A 398 8.76 8.58 -6.60
CA GLY A 398 10.06 8.10 -6.14
C GLY A 398 10.30 8.31 -4.65
N THR A 399 9.78 9.39 -4.06
CA THR A 399 9.86 9.67 -2.61
C THR A 399 8.98 8.73 -1.78
N ILE A 400 8.10 7.98 -2.41
CA ILE A 400 7.29 6.92 -1.82
C ILE A 400 8.02 5.58 -1.91
N CYS A 401 8.46 5.20 -3.10
CA CYS A 401 9.00 3.87 -3.37
C CYS A 401 10.45 3.70 -2.87
N ILE A 402 11.30 4.72 -3.02
CA ILE A 402 12.72 4.63 -2.62
C ILE A 402 12.87 4.37 -1.10
N PRO A 403 12.20 5.10 -0.19
CA PRO A 403 12.28 4.80 1.24
C PRO A 403 11.81 3.40 1.60
N GLN A 404 10.79 2.89 0.93
CA GLN A 404 10.30 1.53 1.14
C GLN A 404 11.35 0.49 0.74
N ILE A 405 12.02 0.68 -0.41
CA ILE A 405 13.12 -0.19 -0.85
C ILE A 405 14.29 -0.13 0.15
N VAL A 406 14.66 1.06 0.60
CA VAL A 406 15.74 1.25 1.58
C VAL A 406 15.39 0.57 2.91
N ALA A 407 14.17 0.76 3.41
CA ALA A 407 13.68 0.13 4.64
C ALA A 407 13.70 -1.40 4.51
N ALA A 408 13.20 -1.92 3.40
CA ALA A 408 13.18 -3.36 3.14
C ALA A 408 14.61 -3.95 3.02
N ALA A 409 15.53 -3.25 2.36
CA ALA A 409 16.91 -3.69 2.23
C ALA A 409 17.68 -3.66 3.57
N LEU A 410 17.43 -2.67 4.43
CA LEU A 410 18.11 -2.51 5.71
C LEU A 410 17.43 -3.24 6.87
N GLY A 411 16.15 -3.64 6.72
CA GLY A 411 15.34 -4.15 7.82
C GLY A 411 15.98 -5.35 8.54
N GLY A 412 16.45 -6.34 7.79
CA GLY A 412 17.11 -7.50 8.37
C GLY A 412 18.39 -7.15 9.16
N SER A 413 19.19 -6.21 8.63
CA SER A 413 20.42 -5.74 9.29
C SER A 413 20.11 -4.97 10.57
N ILE A 414 19.06 -4.13 10.54
CA ILE A 414 18.61 -3.38 11.73
C ILE A 414 18.07 -4.34 12.79
N LEU A 415 17.27 -5.34 12.39
CA LEU A 415 16.77 -6.36 13.31
C LEU A 415 17.92 -7.15 13.95
N ALA A 416 18.96 -7.48 13.18
CA ALA A 416 20.15 -8.18 13.68
C ALA A 416 20.89 -7.39 14.78
N LEU A 417 20.89 -6.07 14.75
CA LEU A 417 21.47 -5.24 15.81
C LEU A 417 20.76 -5.41 17.16
N PHE A 418 19.47 -5.78 17.14
CA PHE A 418 18.65 -6.00 18.33
C PHE A 418 18.59 -7.47 18.76
N THR A 419 19.08 -8.39 17.92
CA THR A 419 18.94 -9.85 18.17
C THR A 419 20.17 -10.39 18.87
N PRO A 420 20.09 -10.78 20.17
CA PRO A 420 21.18 -11.50 20.82
C PRO A 420 21.38 -12.89 20.20
N GLU A 421 22.60 -13.42 20.25
CA GLU A 421 22.90 -14.75 19.73
C GLU A 421 22.04 -15.84 20.38
N GLY A 422 21.45 -16.71 19.58
CA GLY A 422 20.63 -17.84 20.05
C GLY A 422 19.25 -17.45 20.60
N MET A 423 18.84 -16.20 20.47
CA MET A 423 17.51 -15.73 20.93
C MET A 423 16.56 -15.44 19.76
N LEU A 424 15.26 -15.42 20.09
CA LEU A 424 14.23 -14.98 19.14
C LEU A 424 14.49 -13.53 18.74
N PRO A 425 14.48 -13.18 17.44
CA PRO A 425 14.56 -11.80 16.98
C PRO A 425 13.43 -10.94 17.56
N PRO A 426 13.74 -9.82 18.25
CA PRO A 426 12.73 -8.97 18.86
C PRO A 426 12.09 -8.03 17.81
N GLU A 427 11.20 -8.55 16.98
CA GLU A 427 10.55 -7.80 15.90
C GLU A 427 9.80 -6.56 16.40
N ILE A 428 9.36 -6.55 17.67
CA ILE A 428 8.73 -5.41 18.30
C ILE A 428 9.61 -4.15 18.29
N ASN A 429 10.94 -4.31 18.37
CA ASN A 429 11.87 -3.19 18.30
C ASN A 429 11.88 -2.52 16.92
N MET A 430 11.44 -3.23 15.88
CA MET A 430 11.28 -2.66 14.55
C MET A 430 10.06 -1.73 14.48
N LEU A 431 8.99 -2.02 15.23
CA LEU A 431 7.85 -1.11 15.38
C LEU A 431 8.23 0.13 16.19
N VAL A 432 9.05 -0.04 17.25
CA VAL A 432 9.59 1.12 17.99
C VAL A 432 10.46 1.98 17.06
N THR A 433 11.31 1.36 16.25
CA THR A 433 12.14 2.06 15.25
C THR A 433 11.26 2.83 14.25
N ALA A 434 10.16 2.22 13.78
CA ALA A 434 9.17 2.90 12.93
C ALA A 434 8.60 4.16 13.62
N GLY A 435 8.27 4.05 14.90
CA GLY A 435 7.80 5.19 15.70
C GLY A 435 8.83 6.32 15.79
N VAL A 436 10.09 5.98 16.03
CA VAL A 436 11.21 6.95 16.05
C VAL A 436 11.36 7.63 14.68
N MET A 437 11.28 6.88 13.58
CA MET A 437 11.33 7.44 12.23
C MET A 437 10.21 8.45 11.97
N LEU A 438 8.97 8.18 12.41
CA LEU A 438 7.87 9.15 12.30
C LEU A 438 8.12 10.42 13.11
N ILE A 439 8.69 10.32 14.31
CA ILE A 439 9.02 11.48 15.14
C ILE A 439 10.13 12.32 14.48
N ILE A 440 11.14 11.69 13.88
CA ILE A 440 12.17 12.39 13.09
C ILE A 440 11.51 13.08 11.88
N GLY A 441 10.60 12.37 11.18
CA GLY A 441 9.81 12.94 10.09
C GLY A 441 9.00 14.17 10.53
N ALA A 442 8.39 14.13 11.73
CA ALA A 442 7.67 15.26 12.31
C ALA A 442 8.58 16.48 12.54
N ALA A 443 9.78 16.28 13.02
CA ALA A 443 10.78 17.35 13.14
C ALA A 443 11.16 17.94 11.78
N CYS A 444 11.32 17.09 10.77
CA CYS A 444 11.62 17.50 9.39
C CYS A 444 10.50 18.32 8.74
N VAL A 445 9.25 18.21 9.19
CA VAL A 445 8.12 19.03 8.68
C VAL A 445 8.41 20.52 8.79
N TYR A 446 9.08 20.94 9.86
CA TYR A 446 9.43 22.36 10.06
C TYR A 446 10.48 22.91 9.10
N LEU A 447 11.14 22.05 8.32
CA LEU A 447 12.03 22.46 7.22
C LEU A 447 11.23 22.90 5.97
N ILE A 448 9.94 22.55 5.90
CA ILE A 448 9.06 22.93 4.79
C ILE A 448 8.78 24.43 4.89
N LYS A 449 9.18 25.18 3.88
CA LYS A 449 8.86 26.62 3.76
C LYS A 449 7.58 26.77 2.94
N GLU A 450 6.51 27.25 3.56
CA GLU A 450 5.30 27.66 2.85
C GLU A 450 5.54 28.98 2.11
N THR A 451 5.14 29.05 0.85
CA THR A 451 5.15 30.29 0.10
C THR A 451 4.00 31.18 0.61
N LYS A 452 4.28 32.50 0.79
CA LYS A 452 3.39 33.49 1.45
C LYS A 452 2.00 33.72 0.81
N GLY A 453 1.59 32.91 -0.17
CA GLY A 453 0.28 33.00 -0.83
C GLY A 453 -0.86 32.18 -0.22
N GLU A 454 -0.61 31.38 0.82
CA GLU A 454 -1.49 30.27 1.24
C GLU A 454 -2.14 30.45 2.63
N ARG A 455 -2.14 31.66 3.16
CA ARG A 455 -2.91 31.98 4.38
C ARG A 455 -4.28 32.53 4.00
N ALA A 456 -5.12 31.70 3.42
CA ALA A 456 -6.53 32.04 3.24
C ALA A 456 -7.40 30.80 3.50
#